data_6d63698e0d56a81790f0fc0f38ce6e85
#
_entry.id   6d63698e0d56a81790f0fc0f38ce6e85
#
_cell.length_a   1.000
_cell.length_b   1.000
_cell.length_c   1.000
_cell.angle_alpha   90.00
_cell.angle_beta   90.00
_cell.angle_gamma   90.00
#
_symmetry.space_group_name_H-M   'P 1'
#
loop_
_entity.id
_entity.type
_entity.pdbx_description
1 polymer ?
#
loop_
_entity_poly.entity_id
_entity_poly.type
_entity_poly.pdbx_seq_one_letter_code
_entity_poly.pdbx_strand_id
1 'polypeptide(L)'
;MKVLKSALIALLTTIILFCSRVPVPANAATQRYAYAGLDDAVYFCTEKTDESALFIIPRTYCVEILRDDGDWYYARYAADDGIYRAVYGYCRKTGLTPINEPLENEYLNYPIKITLTASGVNSLLPPLQVELTAAFYGKCNIANTAPSYVYCGEKFGYISQTVEDYPLTELPKPVIGDDIKPADSGVNATLITVIVLTVIAAAAIIALYFSSNKKRPSTP
;
A
#
# COMPACT_ATOMS: atom_id res chain seq x y z
N MET A 1 -24.50 -45.41 23.31
CA MET A 1 -24.17 -43.99 23.62
C MET A 1 -22.72 -43.57 23.30
N LYS A 2 -21.69 -44.39 23.54
CA LYS A 2 -20.29 -44.04 23.26
C LYS A 2 -19.99 -43.79 21.77
N VAL A 3 -20.53 -44.62 20.86
CA VAL A 3 -20.32 -44.51 19.41
C VAL A 3 -20.91 -43.23 18.83
N LEU A 4 -22.07 -42.80 19.34
CA LEU A 4 -22.73 -41.57 18.88
C LEU A 4 -21.97 -40.31 19.27
N LYS A 5 -21.37 -40.30 20.46
CA LYS A 5 -20.50 -39.16 20.91
C LYS A 5 -19.23 -39.06 20.07
N SER A 6 -18.62 -40.22 19.73
CA SER A 6 -17.41 -40.24 18.88
C SER A 6 -17.71 -39.75 17.46
N ALA A 7 -18.85 -40.14 16.87
CA ALA A 7 -19.26 -39.67 15.54
C ALA A 7 -19.56 -38.17 15.51
N LEU A 8 -20.16 -37.64 16.59
CA LEU A 8 -20.43 -36.18 16.69
C LEU A 8 -19.13 -35.36 16.80
N ILE A 9 -18.16 -35.86 17.59
CA ILE A 9 -16.86 -35.18 17.72
C ILE A 9 -16.11 -35.22 16.39
N ALA A 10 -16.09 -36.34 15.67
CA ALA A 10 -15.46 -36.46 14.36
C ALA A 10 -16.09 -35.51 13.33
N LEU A 11 -17.42 -35.38 13.33
CA LEU A 11 -18.12 -34.44 12.44
C LEU A 11 -17.79 -33.00 12.77
N LEU A 12 -17.75 -32.63 14.06
CA LEU A 12 -17.42 -31.26 14.49
C LEU A 12 -15.99 -30.88 14.14
N THR A 13 -15.02 -31.79 14.30
CA THR A 13 -13.63 -31.56 13.92
C THR A 13 -13.48 -31.43 12.40
N THR A 14 -14.22 -32.16 11.61
CA THR A 14 -14.19 -32.04 10.14
C THR A 14 -14.78 -30.71 9.69
N ILE A 15 -15.84 -30.22 10.32
CA ILE A 15 -16.43 -28.90 10.02
C ILE A 15 -15.45 -27.77 10.38
N ILE A 16 -14.78 -27.84 11.52
CA ILE A 16 -13.79 -26.85 11.94
C ILE A 16 -12.59 -26.82 10.98
N LEU A 17 -12.12 -27.98 10.54
CA LEU A 17 -11.04 -28.10 9.57
C LEU A 17 -11.42 -27.56 8.17
N PHE A 18 -12.69 -27.69 7.78
CA PHE A 18 -13.20 -27.15 6.52
C PHE A 18 -13.37 -25.62 6.59
N CYS A 19 -13.87 -25.09 7.72
CA CYS A 19 -14.03 -23.64 7.91
C CYS A 19 -12.67 -22.90 7.95
N SER A 20 -11.59 -23.55 8.40
CA SER A 20 -10.25 -22.95 8.40
C SER A 20 -9.59 -22.87 7.02
N ARG A 21 -10.19 -23.48 5.99
CA ARG A 21 -9.73 -23.43 4.59
C ARG A 21 -10.62 -22.62 3.68
N VAL A 22 -11.50 -21.76 4.21
CA VAL A 22 -12.19 -20.79 3.37
C VAL A 22 -11.11 -19.84 2.84
N PRO A 23 -10.80 -19.86 1.55
CA PRO A 23 -9.90 -18.86 0.99
C PRO A 23 -10.57 -17.51 1.25
N VAL A 24 -9.93 -16.67 2.03
CA VAL A 24 -10.30 -15.25 2.10
C VAL A 24 -10.31 -14.79 0.64
N PRO A 25 -11.41 -14.24 0.12
CA PRO A 25 -11.44 -13.76 -1.24
C PRO A 25 -10.33 -12.73 -1.39
N ALA A 26 -9.27 -13.09 -2.10
CA ALA A 26 -8.21 -12.19 -2.52
C ALA A 26 -8.74 -11.29 -3.65
N ASN A 27 -9.79 -10.52 -3.38
CA ASN A 27 -10.41 -9.61 -4.34
C ASN A 27 -10.82 -8.29 -3.69
N ALA A 28 -9.88 -7.68 -2.96
CA ALA A 28 -9.65 -6.27 -3.16
C ALA A 28 -8.43 -6.23 -4.09
N ALA A 29 -8.58 -5.76 -5.31
CA ALA A 29 -7.46 -5.28 -6.09
C ALA A 29 -6.79 -4.24 -5.18
N THR A 30 -5.73 -4.65 -4.49
CA THR A 30 -5.06 -3.82 -3.51
C THR A 30 -4.40 -2.76 -4.35
N GLN A 31 -4.94 -1.56 -4.35
CA GLN A 31 -4.34 -0.42 -5.00
C GLN A 31 -2.92 -0.33 -4.47
N ARG A 32 -1.99 -0.65 -5.33
CA ARG A 32 -0.59 -0.82 -4.92
C ARG A 32 0.20 0.46 -5.08
N TYR A 33 -0.29 1.39 -5.90
CA TYR A 33 0.39 2.63 -6.20
C TYR A 33 -0.58 3.81 -6.03
N ALA A 34 -0.02 5.00 -5.83
CA ALA A 34 -0.76 6.23 -5.93
C ALA A 34 0.14 7.32 -6.51
N TYR A 35 -0.39 8.17 -7.38
CA TYR A 35 0.36 9.29 -7.93
C TYR A 35 -0.07 10.62 -7.33
N ALA A 36 0.86 11.56 -7.24
CA ALA A 36 0.59 12.94 -6.84
C ALA A 36 -0.03 13.71 -8.01
N GLY A 37 -1.17 14.35 -7.75
CA GLY A 37 -1.87 15.18 -8.73
C GLY A 37 -1.08 16.44 -9.14
N LEU A 38 -1.67 17.24 -10.02
CA LEU A 38 -1.07 18.48 -10.49
C LEU A 38 -1.35 19.65 -9.53
N ASP A 39 -2.48 19.61 -8.82
CA ASP A 39 -3.02 20.76 -8.10
C ASP A 39 -2.59 20.80 -6.63
N ASP A 40 -2.44 19.65 -5.99
CA ASP A 40 -2.15 19.54 -4.57
C ASP A 40 -0.71 19.14 -4.29
N ALA A 41 -0.10 19.79 -3.29
CA ALA A 41 1.20 19.38 -2.76
C ALA A 41 1.03 18.21 -1.79
N VAL A 42 1.57 17.05 -2.14
CA VAL A 42 1.56 15.86 -1.27
C VAL A 42 2.90 15.72 -0.58
N TYR A 43 2.88 15.75 0.75
CA TYR A 43 4.09 15.61 1.57
C TYR A 43 4.44 14.15 1.80
N PHE A 44 5.72 13.82 1.65
CA PHE A 44 6.30 12.55 2.10
C PHE A 44 6.91 12.76 3.48
N CYS A 45 6.40 12.07 4.48
CA CYS A 45 6.66 12.32 5.90
C CYS A 45 7.34 11.11 6.57
N THR A 46 8.15 11.36 7.59
CA THR A 46 8.70 10.28 8.43
C THR A 46 7.67 9.70 9.40
N GLU A 47 6.70 10.50 9.80
CA GLU A 47 5.62 10.16 10.73
C GLU A 47 4.28 10.61 10.15
N LYS A 48 3.14 10.25 10.80
CA LYS A 48 1.79 10.62 10.38
C LYS A 48 1.45 12.07 10.74
N THR A 49 2.33 13.00 10.41
CA THR A 49 2.16 14.43 10.66
C THR A 49 2.89 15.23 9.59
N ASP A 50 2.29 16.34 9.16
CA ASP A 50 2.85 17.18 8.10
C ASP A 50 4.13 17.91 8.56
N GLU A 51 4.32 18.10 9.88
CA GLU A 51 5.53 18.68 10.47
C GLU A 51 6.77 17.80 10.27
N SER A 52 6.58 16.51 10.04
CA SER A 52 7.65 15.54 9.78
C SER A 52 7.98 15.38 8.29
N ALA A 53 7.52 16.32 7.44
CA ALA A 53 7.71 16.24 6.01
C ALA A 53 9.19 16.27 5.62
N LEU A 54 9.59 15.30 4.81
CA LEU A 54 10.92 15.25 4.19
C LEU A 54 10.95 16.05 2.89
N PHE A 55 9.96 15.83 2.03
CA PHE A 55 9.83 16.52 0.75
C PHE A 55 8.41 16.46 0.23
N ILE A 56 8.11 17.27 -0.78
CA ILE A 56 6.88 17.19 -1.56
C ILE A 56 7.12 16.22 -2.70
N ILE A 57 6.26 15.21 -2.82
CA ILE A 57 6.31 14.24 -3.91
C ILE A 57 6.22 15.00 -5.24
N PRO A 58 7.15 14.78 -6.18
CA PRO A 58 7.06 15.41 -7.49
C PRO A 58 5.74 15.10 -8.19
N ARG A 59 5.16 16.11 -8.81
CA ARG A 59 3.87 16.00 -9.50
C ARG A 59 3.93 14.93 -10.58
N THR A 60 2.85 14.17 -10.73
CA THR A 60 2.69 13.08 -11.70
C THR A 60 3.52 11.83 -11.42
N TYR A 61 4.25 11.78 -10.30
CA TYR A 61 5.02 10.61 -9.90
C TYR A 61 4.33 9.82 -8.80
N CYS A 62 4.67 8.54 -8.70
CA CYS A 62 4.00 7.56 -7.86
C CYS A 62 4.72 7.33 -6.53
N VAL A 63 3.96 6.83 -5.58
CA VAL A 63 4.46 6.08 -4.43
C VAL A 63 3.91 4.66 -4.49
N GLU A 64 4.68 3.67 -4.06
CA GLU A 64 4.17 2.32 -3.83
C GLU A 64 3.53 2.27 -2.45
N ILE A 65 2.25 1.88 -2.40
CA ILE A 65 1.50 1.73 -1.15
C ILE A 65 1.86 0.38 -0.53
N LEU A 66 2.49 0.41 0.63
CA LEU A 66 2.84 -0.79 1.38
C LEU A 66 1.76 -1.15 2.40
N ARG A 67 1.05 -0.15 2.94
CA ARG A 67 -0.02 -0.33 3.91
C ARG A 67 -0.97 0.86 3.90
N ASP A 68 -2.25 0.55 4.02
CA ASP A 68 -3.30 1.53 4.29
C ASP A 68 -3.41 1.76 5.81
N ASP A 69 -3.33 3.00 6.23
CA ASP A 69 -3.20 3.38 7.64
C ASP A 69 -4.16 4.54 8.00
N GLY A 70 -5.43 4.36 7.67
CA GLY A 70 -6.49 5.34 7.87
C GLY A 70 -6.42 6.48 6.87
N ASP A 71 -6.13 7.70 7.31
CA ASP A 71 -6.00 8.87 6.44
C ASP A 71 -4.64 8.94 5.75
N TRP A 72 -3.75 7.99 6.04
CA TRP A 72 -2.40 7.92 5.55
C TRP A 72 -2.13 6.63 4.80
N TYR A 73 -1.21 6.68 3.84
CA TYR A 73 -0.52 5.51 3.30
C TYR A 73 0.88 5.42 3.91
N TYR A 74 1.26 4.25 4.40
CA TYR A 74 2.66 3.91 4.56
C TYR A 74 3.19 3.46 3.21
N ALA A 75 4.18 4.16 2.70
CA ALA A 75 4.58 4.05 1.30
C ALA A 75 6.10 3.99 1.12
N ARG A 76 6.51 3.54 -0.04
CA ARG A 76 7.86 3.61 -0.56
C ARG A 76 7.92 4.58 -1.72
N TYR A 77 8.92 5.44 -1.75
CA TYR A 77 9.26 6.29 -2.89
C TYR A 77 10.65 5.98 -3.39
N ALA A 78 10.81 5.90 -4.70
CA ALA A 78 11.99 5.49 -5.45
C ALA A 78 12.39 4.02 -5.23
N ALA A 79 13.34 3.56 -6.02
CA ALA A 79 13.93 2.23 -5.95
C ALA A 79 15.42 2.33 -5.64
N ASP A 80 16.02 1.23 -5.19
CA ASP A 80 17.46 1.12 -5.02
C ASP A 80 18.10 0.78 -6.37
N ASP A 81 18.58 1.78 -7.11
CA ASP A 81 19.16 1.62 -8.46
C ASP A 81 20.64 2.01 -8.55
N GLY A 82 21.27 2.28 -7.43
CA GLY A 82 22.67 2.71 -7.33
C GLY A 82 22.85 4.23 -7.29
N ILE A 83 21.92 5.00 -7.86
CA ILE A 83 21.87 6.48 -7.79
C ILE A 83 20.82 6.90 -6.77
N TYR A 84 19.65 6.26 -6.84
CA TYR A 84 18.54 6.45 -5.90
C TYR A 84 18.56 5.39 -4.81
N ARG A 85 18.01 5.76 -3.67
CA ARG A 85 17.71 4.88 -2.55
C ARG A 85 16.23 4.96 -2.22
N ALA A 86 15.62 3.82 -1.96
CA ALA A 86 14.23 3.78 -1.53
C ALA A 86 14.05 4.51 -0.18
N VAL A 87 13.05 5.38 -0.12
CA VAL A 87 12.64 6.07 1.10
C VAL A 87 11.29 5.51 1.54
N TYR A 88 11.17 5.24 2.83
CA TYR A 88 9.96 4.72 3.45
C TYR A 88 9.37 5.75 4.38
N GLY A 89 8.06 5.93 4.33
CA GLY A 89 7.40 6.95 5.14
C GLY A 89 5.90 6.99 4.93
N TYR A 90 5.30 8.11 5.27
CA TYR A 90 3.87 8.31 5.24
C TYR A 90 3.49 9.44 4.29
N CYS A 91 2.37 9.24 3.58
CA CYS A 91 1.75 10.26 2.75
C CYS A 91 0.28 10.37 3.11
N ARG A 92 -0.26 11.58 3.16
CA ARG A 92 -1.71 11.75 3.24
C ARG A 92 -2.37 11.22 1.99
N LYS A 93 -3.54 10.59 2.14
CA LYS A 93 -4.35 10.13 1.00
C LYS A 93 -4.88 11.28 0.16
N THR A 94 -5.12 12.43 0.80
CA THR A 94 -5.54 13.66 0.12
C THR A 94 -4.48 14.11 -0.87
N GLY A 95 -4.87 14.38 -2.12
CA GLY A 95 -3.96 14.75 -3.21
C GLY A 95 -3.27 13.57 -3.91
N LEU A 96 -3.47 12.35 -3.42
CA LEU A 96 -3.02 11.11 -4.08
C LEU A 96 -4.17 10.42 -4.80
N THR A 97 -3.94 10.01 -6.03
CA THR A 97 -4.86 9.20 -6.81
C THR A 97 -4.37 7.76 -6.86
N PRO A 98 -5.08 6.81 -6.21
CA PRO A 98 -4.68 5.41 -6.21
C PRO A 98 -4.85 4.76 -7.58
N ILE A 99 -3.88 3.89 -7.94
CA ILE A 99 -3.86 3.10 -9.18
C ILE A 99 -3.38 1.69 -8.88
N ASN A 100 -3.73 0.75 -9.75
CA ASN A 100 -3.36 -0.66 -9.55
C ASN A 100 -1.97 -0.98 -10.11
N GLU A 101 -1.57 -0.27 -11.15
CA GLU A 101 -0.30 -0.45 -11.85
C GLU A 101 0.48 0.86 -11.79
N PRO A 102 1.83 0.81 -11.70
CA PRO A 102 2.64 2.02 -11.70
C PRO A 102 2.53 2.73 -13.06
N LEU A 103 2.77 4.04 -13.04
CA LEU A 103 3.00 4.81 -14.26
C LEU A 103 4.32 4.37 -14.90
N GLU A 104 4.51 4.68 -16.18
CA GLU A 104 5.72 4.35 -16.93
C GLU A 104 7.00 4.75 -16.18
N ASN A 105 6.96 5.92 -15.53
CA ASN A 105 8.00 6.37 -14.61
C ASN A 105 7.41 6.42 -13.20
N GLU A 106 7.73 5.42 -12.37
CA GLU A 106 7.22 5.32 -11.01
C GLU A 106 7.67 6.51 -10.14
N TYR A 107 8.92 6.91 -10.26
CA TYR A 107 9.50 8.02 -9.51
C TYR A 107 10.35 8.91 -10.41
N LEU A 108 10.57 10.14 -9.98
CA LEU A 108 11.36 11.10 -10.73
C LEU A 108 12.85 10.70 -10.73
N ASN A 109 13.33 10.24 -11.89
CA ASN A 109 14.74 10.03 -12.11
C ASN A 109 15.37 11.33 -12.67
N TYR A 110 15.84 12.19 -11.77
CA TYR A 110 16.40 13.49 -12.10
C TYR A 110 17.68 13.75 -11.30
N PRO A 111 18.83 13.22 -11.78
CA PRO A 111 20.11 13.51 -11.14
C PRO A 111 20.52 14.96 -11.36
N ILE A 112 20.94 15.61 -10.29
CA ILE A 112 21.41 17.00 -10.32
C ILE A 112 22.90 17.08 -10.00
N LYS A 113 23.57 18.08 -10.54
CA LYS A 113 24.98 18.36 -10.21
C LYS A 113 25.04 19.39 -9.08
N ILE A 114 25.82 19.05 -8.06
CA ILE A 114 26.08 19.92 -6.91
C ILE A 114 27.55 20.28 -6.93
N THR A 115 27.86 21.56 -6.87
CA THR A 115 29.22 22.04 -6.72
C THR A 115 29.49 22.38 -5.26
N LEU A 116 30.36 21.62 -4.62
CA LEU A 116 30.85 21.91 -3.28
C LEU A 116 32.13 22.74 -3.40
N THR A 117 32.13 23.89 -2.76
CA THR A 117 33.34 24.75 -2.70
C THR A 117 33.90 24.70 -1.28
N ALA A 118 35.07 24.11 -1.12
CA ALA A 118 35.78 24.15 0.13
C ALA A 118 36.75 25.32 0.13
N SER A 119 36.53 26.32 0.98
CA SER A 119 37.46 27.38 1.22
C SER A 119 38.66 26.81 1.96
N GLY A 120 39.87 26.92 1.35
CA GLY A 120 41.09 26.47 1.99
C GLY A 120 41.37 27.24 3.29
N VAL A 121 41.95 26.57 4.27
CA VAL A 121 42.33 27.14 5.56
C VAL A 121 43.43 28.24 5.39
N ASN A 122 44.08 28.24 4.23
CA ASN A 122 45.08 29.24 3.87
C ASN A 122 44.65 29.98 2.58
N SER A 123 44.61 31.30 2.64
CA SER A 123 44.30 32.19 1.54
C SER A 123 45.24 32.09 0.32
N LEU A 124 46.28 31.27 0.39
CA LEU A 124 47.23 31.00 -0.69
C LEU A 124 46.83 29.86 -1.64
N LEU A 125 45.85 29.06 -1.29
CA LEU A 125 45.38 27.98 -2.14
C LEU A 125 44.03 28.37 -2.77
N PRO A 126 43.85 28.12 -4.07
CA PRO A 126 42.54 28.33 -4.70
C PRO A 126 41.49 27.42 -4.02
N PRO A 127 40.24 27.90 -3.94
CA PRO A 127 39.17 27.08 -3.38
C PRO A 127 39.02 25.79 -4.18
N LEU A 128 38.97 24.66 -3.48
CA LEU A 128 38.73 23.38 -4.10
C LEU A 128 37.25 23.30 -4.46
N GLN A 129 36.95 23.09 -5.74
CA GLN A 129 35.60 22.81 -6.22
C GLN A 129 35.49 21.34 -6.56
N VAL A 130 34.47 20.68 -5.99
CA VAL A 130 34.14 19.28 -6.25
C VAL A 130 32.73 19.22 -6.79
N GLU A 131 32.57 18.68 -7.97
CA GLU A 131 31.25 18.37 -8.53
C GLU A 131 30.82 16.98 -8.09
N LEU A 132 29.62 16.87 -7.54
CA LEU A 132 28.99 15.64 -7.16
C LEU A 132 27.66 15.50 -7.91
N THR A 133 27.28 14.26 -8.19
CA THR A 133 25.95 13.96 -8.70
C THR A 133 25.08 13.53 -7.52
N ALA A 134 23.91 14.16 -7.39
CA ALA A 134 22.93 13.83 -6.36
C ALA A 134 21.60 13.43 -7.00
N ALA A 135 20.93 12.48 -6.41
CA ALA A 135 19.57 12.13 -6.77
C ALA A 135 18.58 13.11 -6.13
N PHE A 136 17.75 13.75 -6.94
CA PHE A 136 16.71 14.67 -6.47
C PHE A 136 15.42 13.92 -6.15
N TYR A 137 14.85 14.14 -4.96
CA TYR A 137 13.61 13.50 -4.50
C TYR A 137 12.41 14.42 -4.54
N GLY A 138 12.62 15.70 -4.28
CA GLY A 138 11.54 16.68 -4.24
C GLY A 138 11.95 17.93 -3.51
N LYS A 139 11.10 18.95 -3.54
CA LYS A 139 11.29 20.20 -2.79
C LYS A 139 10.77 20.01 -1.37
N CYS A 140 11.35 20.71 -0.43
CA CYS A 140 10.80 20.83 0.91
C CYS A 140 10.40 22.29 1.15
N ASN A 141 9.24 22.52 1.75
CA ASN A 141 8.78 23.86 2.07
C ASN A 141 9.13 24.16 3.54
N ILE A 142 10.35 24.66 3.76
CA ILE A 142 10.84 25.02 5.10
C ILE A 142 11.03 26.54 5.16
N ALA A 143 10.31 27.20 6.06
CA ALA A 143 10.54 28.59 6.48
C ALA A 143 10.79 29.56 5.31
N ASN A 144 9.91 29.59 4.31
CA ASN A 144 10.00 30.46 3.11
C ASN A 144 11.17 30.15 2.16
N THR A 145 11.87 29.06 2.36
CA THR A 145 12.85 28.52 1.42
C THR A 145 12.32 27.23 0.83
N ALA A 146 12.75 26.87 -0.36
CA ALA A 146 12.37 25.62 -1.00
C ALA A 146 13.63 24.78 -1.28
N PRO A 147 14.31 24.30 -0.22
CA PRO A 147 15.48 23.46 -0.41
C PRO A 147 15.08 22.15 -1.08
N SER A 148 16.01 21.59 -1.84
CA SER A 148 15.82 20.29 -2.47
C SER A 148 16.28 19.19 -1.54
N TYR A 149 15.45 18.15 -1.38
CA TYR A 149 15.81 16.93 -0.68
C TYR A 149 16.52 15.99 -1.65
N VAL A 150 17.72 15.57 -1.30
CA VAL A 150 18.61 14.82 -2.19
C VAL A 150 19.27 13.66 -1.48
N TYR A 151 19.70 12.67 -2.27
CA TYR A 151 20.61 11.62 -1.85
C TYR A 151 21.95 11.79 -2.58
N CYS A 152 23.04 11.91 -1.82
CA CYS A 152 24.39 12.09 -2.36
C CYS A 152 25.42 11.50 -1.40
N GLY A 153 26.38 10.75 -1.91
CA GLY A 153 27.45 10.17 -1.09
C GLY A 153 26.93 9.28 0.04
N GLU A 154 25.96 8.44 -0.26
CA GLU A 154 25.30 7.51 0.67
C GLU A 154 24.53 8.17 1.82
N LYS A 155 24.18 9.46 1.69
CA LYS A 155 23.43 10.20 2.70
C LYS A 155 22.31 11.02 2.08
N PHE A 156 21.23 11.09 2.83
CA PHE A 156 20.15 12.03 2.55
C PHE A 156 20.45 13.39 3.18
N GLY A 157 20.00 14.45 2.53
CA GLY A 157 20.16 15.79 3.04
C GLY A 157 19.41 16.83 2.22
N TYR A 158 19.55 18.09 2.65
CA TYR A 158 18.96 19.23 1.98
C TYR A 158 20.05 20.11 1.38
N ILE A 159 19.78 20.60 0.19
CA ILE A 159 20.61 21.59 -0.48
C ILE A 159 19.78 22.83 -0.80
N SER A 160 20.41 24.00 -0.78
CA SER A 160 19.74 25.28 -1.08
C SER A 160 19.41 25.46 -2.57
N GLN A 161 19.97 24.62 -3.45
CA GLN A 161 19.65 24.64 -4.86
C GLN A 161 18.20 24.24 -5.08
N THR A 162 17.41 25.09 -5.71
CA THR A 162 16.03 24.81 -6.06
C THR A 162 15.97 24.20 -7.46
N VAL A 163 15.29 23.07 -7.59
CA VAL A 163 14.97 22.47 -8.89
C VAL A 163 13.53 22.87 -9.23
N GLU A 164 13.36 23.72 -10.23
CA GLU A 164 12.02 24.23 -10.61
C GLU A 164 11.36 23.38 -11.67
N ASP A 165 12.12 23.00 -12.68
CA ASP A 165 11.64 22.26 -13.83
C ASP A 165 12.18 20.83 -13.83
N TYR A 166 11.28 19.88 -13.84
CA TYR A 166 11.55 18.47 -14.06
C TYR A 166 10.48 17.89 -15.00
N PRO A 167 10.80 16.83 -15.75
CA PRO A 167 9.84 16.21 -16.67
C PRO A 167 8.61 15.70 -15.87
N LEU A 168 7.43 15.88 -16.46
CA LEU A 168 6.18 15.33 -15.94
C LEU A 168 5.87 14.01 -16.67
N THR A 169 5.35 13.02 -15.95
CA THR A 169 4.85 11.77 -16.53
C THR A 169 3.44 11.99 -17.06
N GLU A 170 3.09 11.35 -18.16
CA GLU A 170 1.72 11.36 -18.65
C GLU A 170 0.79 10.66 -17.65
N LEU A 171 -0.21 11.37 -17.20
CA LEU A 171 -1.23 10.80 -16.32
C LEU A 171 -2.22 9.97 -17.14
N PRO A 172 -2.75 8.87 -16.55
CA PRO A 172 -3.82 8.12 -17.18
C PRO A 172 -4.97 9.07 -17.49
N LYS A 173 -5.44 9.05 -18.71
CA LYS A 173 -6.68 9.78 -19.04
C LYS A 173 -7.79 9.27 -18.13
N PRO A 174 -8.57 10.17 -17.51
CA PRO A 174 -9.71 9.72 -16.74
C PRO A 174 -10.56 8.88 -17.68
N VAL A 175 -10.72 7.61 -17.34
CA VAL A 175 -11.71 6.77 -18.02
C VAL A 175 -13.04 7.35 -17.61
N ILE A 176 -13.59 8.24 -18.45
CA ILE A 176 -14.99 8.67 -18.35
C ILE A 176 -15.78 7.42 -18.70
N GLY A 177 -15.99 6.60 -17.68
CA GLY A 177 -16.68 5.33 -17.85
C GLY A 177 -18.17 5.58 -17.97
N ASP A 178 -18.67 5.48 -19.18
CA ASP A 178 -20.08 5.15 -19.41
C ASP A 178 -20.44 3.70 -19.05
N ASP A 179 -19.45 2.95 -18.54
CA ASP A 179 -19.60 1.54 -18.18
C ASP A 179 -18.97 1.22 -16.81
N ILE A 180 -19.32 1.99 -15.77
CA ILE A 180 -19.29 1.40 -14.42
C ILE A 180 -20.50 0.47 -14.36
N LYS A 181 -20.38 -0.71 -14.97
CA LYS A 181 -21.22 -1.83 -14.60
C LYS A 181 -21.08 -1.98 -13.08
N PRO A 182 -22.14 -1.74 -12.29
CA PRO A 182 -22.03 -1.88 -10.85
C PRO A 182 -21.42 -3.24 -10.62
N ALA A 183 -20.32 -3.28 -9.85
CA ALA A 183 -19.72 -4.55 -9.46
C ALA A 183 -20.88 -5.36 -8.91
N ASP A 184 -21.21 -6.41 -9.67
CA ASP A 184 -22.28 -7.34 -9.29
C ASP A 184 -21.88 -7.79 -7.88
N SER A 185 -22.59 -7.32 -6.88
CA SER A 185 -22.47 -7.76 -5.49
C SER A 185 -23.00 -9.17 -5.42
N GLY A 186 -22.50 -10.02 -6.31
CA GLY A 186 -22.79 -11.42 -6.39
C GLY A 186 -22.53 -12.01 -5.03
N VAL A 187 -23.59 -12.12 -4.25
CA VAL A 187 -23.58 -12.93 -3.03
C VAL A 187 -22.90 -14.22 -3.42
N ASN A 188 -21.69 -14.44 -2.91
CA ASN A 188 -20.81 -15.52 -3.33
C ASN A 188 -21.61 -16.81 -3.35
N ALA A 189 -21.90 -17.38 -4.53
CA ALA A 189 -22.69 -18.60 -4.70
C ALA A 189 -22.11 -19.72 -3.82
N THR A 190 -20.80 -19.70 -3.61
CA THR A 190 -20.08 -20.59 -2.69
C THR A 190 -20.52 -20.40 -1.25
N LEU A 191 -20.74 -19.17 -0.79
CA LEU A 191 -21.16 -18.88 0.59
C LEU A 191 -22.60 -19.35 0.82
N ILE A 192 -23.49 -19.13 -0.14
CA ILE A 192 -24.86 -19.65 -0.10
C ILE A 192 -24.85 -21.17 -0.08
N THR A 193 -24.04 -21.81 -0.93
CA THR A 193 -23.95 -23.27 -0.99
C THR A 193 -23.47 -23.85 0.34
N VAL A 194 -22.48 -23.26 0.99
CA VAL A 194 -21.97 -23.70 2.31
C VAL A 194 -23.05 -23.56 3.38
N ILE A 195 -23.76 -22.42 3.42
CA ILE A 195 -24.85 -22.22 4.38
C ILE A 195 -25.94 -23.25 4.18
N VAL A 196 -26.38 -23.47 2.95
CA VAL A 196 -27.45 -24.47 2.64
C VAL A 196 -27.02 -25.87 3.04
N LEU A 197 -25.80 -26.30 2.72
CA LEU A 197 -25.30 -27.63 3.13
C LEU A 197 -25.20 -27.77 4.64
N THR A 198 -24.82 -26.74 5.36
CA THR A 198 -24.72 -26.74 6.82
C THR A 198 -26.11 -26.91 7.47
N VAL A 199 -27.12 -26.20 6.92
CA VAL A 199 -28.51 -26.31 7.39
C VAL A 199 -29.09 -27.71 7.13
N ILE A 200 -28.83 -28.29 5.95
CA ILE A 200 -29.26 -29.64 5.61
C ILE A 200 -28.62 -30.69 6.54
N ALA A 201 -27.32 -30.56 6.80
CA ALA A 201 -26.62 -31.47 7.71
C ALA A 201 -27.16 -31.38 9.14
N ALA A 202 -27.41 -30.17 9.64
CA ALA A 202 -28.01 -29.96 10.96
C ALA A 202 -29.44 -30.59 11.06
N ALA A 203 -30.26 -30.38 10.03
CA ALA A 203 -31.60 -30.94 9.96
C ALA A 203 -31.57 -32.49 9.95
N ALA A 204 -30.64 -33.11 9.21
CA ALA A 204 -30.45 -34.54 9.17
C ALA A 204 -30.04 -35.13 10.55
N ILE A 205 -29.17 -34.46 11.29
CA ILE A 205 -28.74 -34.85 12.63
C ILE A 205 -29.91 -34.79 13.60
N ILE A 206 -30.72 -33.72 13.54
CA ILE A 206 -31.91 -33.56 14.38
C ILE A 206 -32.91 -34.67 14.07
N ALA A 207 -33.18 -34.96 12.79
CA ALA A 207 -34.10 -36.03 12.38
C ALA A 207 -33.66 -37.42 12.88
N LEU A 208 -32.36 -37.73 12.79
CA LEU A 208 -31.79 -38.97 13.31
C LEU A 208 -31.91 -39.09 14.83
N TYR A 209 -31.72 -37.99 15.56
CA TYR A 209 -31.86 -37.93 17.00
C TYR A 209 -33.29 -38.23 17.46
N PHE A 210 -34.27 -37.62 16.83
CA PHE A 210 -35.68 -37.89 17.15
C PHE A 210 -36.14 -39.25 16.70
N SER A 211 -35.67 -39.76 15.57
CA SER A 211 -35.97 -41.15 15.11
C SER A 211 -35.42 -42.22 16.05
N SER A 212 -34.20 -41.99 16.58
CA SER A 212 -33.57 -42.92 17.54
C SER A 212 -34.29 -42.98 18.89
N ASN A 213 -34.90 -41.89 19.32
CA ASN A 213 -35.56 -41.79 20.62
C ASN A 213 -36.98 -42.42 20.60
N LYS A 214 -37.58 -42.62 19.42
CA LYS A 214 -38.94 -43.19 19.27
C LYS A 214 -39.00 -44.74 19.41
N LYS A 215 -37.84 -45.42 19.45
CA LYS A 215 -37.73 -46.89 19.54
C LYS A 215 -37.39 -47.41 20.93
N ARG A 216 -37.83 -46.78 22.01
CA ARG A 216 -37.79 -47.40 23.34
C ARG A 216 -39.18 -48.02 23.60
N PRO A 217 -39.36 -49.33 23.49
CA PRO A 217 -40.58 -49.99 24.00
C PRO A 217 -40.56 -49.90 25.53
N SER A 218 -41.66 -49.45 26.11
CA SER A 218 -41.95 -49.63 27.55
C SER A 218 -42.08 -51.12 27.80
N THR A 219 -41.10 -51.68 28.43
CA THR A 219 -41.25 -53.08 29.02
C THR A 219 -42.03 -52.95 30.32
N PRO A 220 -43.00 -53.88 30.57
CA PRO A 220 -43.84 -53.88 31.73
C PRO A 220 -43.10 -54.18 33.04
#